data_2dee6e45630fc943e8a0f024c82e97f8
#
_entry.id   2dee6e45630fc943e8a0f024c82e97f8
#
_cell.length_a   1.000
_cell.length_b   1.000
_cell.length_c   1.000
_cell.angle_alpha   90.00
_cell.angle_beta   90.00
_cell.angle_gamma   90.00
#
_symmetry.space_group_name_H-M   'P 1'
#
loop_
_entity.id
_entity.type
_entity.pdbx_description
1 polymer ?
#
loop_
_entity_poly.entity_id
_entity_poly.type
_entity_poly.pdbx_seq_one_letter_code
_entity_poly.pdbx_strand_id
1 'polypeptide(L)'
;ENWKFEVMPVSGWRNAKLIAIVIGFFTSIVFVLSVLIWVWLTSKENKNKFQKLAHMDSLTNIYNRYGFDELAEEMIAKNPNAHYVVALFDIDDFKFINDIYGHVYGDRALKNLADSMKKSFPSDALLGRNGGDEFCILLPNRTYDDAKEQLQQFTMLPKIFSYKGNDYPFYISLGYAEYPTAASNRAQLMRCADAALYEVKLHGKNGCMAYREGLQSGVRKQLGFAFKDISEHLPGAFIIYRADKENDELFYANHEFLHMAGYKDIDELFKLTKKSFRNLIREDEQQQIEASIWQQIDSGNENDYIYFHLRKADGTSLSVLDHGRIVENQQYGRVFYVLFMDWADMHIRYSDKFSE
;
A
#
# COMPACT_ATOMS: atom_id res chain seq x y z
N GLU A 1 -37.63 -66.74 79.32
CA GLU A 1 -37.55 -65.30 79.24
C GLU A 1 -36.38 -64.91 78.36
N ASN A 2 -36.69 -64.38 77.15
CA ASN A 2 -35.67 -63.90 76.23
C ASN A 2 -35.41 -62.43 76.50
N TRP A 3 -34.29 -62.07 77.06
CA TRP A 3 -33.84 -60.72 77.25
C TRP A 3 -33.21 -60.20 75.90
N LYS A 4 -33.83 -59.19 75.27
CA LYS A 4 -33.22 -58.49 74.22
C LYS A 4 -32.47 -57.25 74.76
N PHE A 5 -31.16 -57.24 74.65
CA PHE A 5 -30.36 -56.07 74.94
C PHE A 5 -30.29 -55.21 73.71
N GLU A 6 -30.87 -54.03 73.80
CA GLU A 6 -30.71 -53.02 72.80
C GLU A 6 -29.65 -52.00 73.23
N VAL A 7 -28.50 -52.05 72.62
CA VAL A 7 -27.41 -51.14 72.95
C VAL A 7 -27.59 -49.88 72.01
N MET A 8 -28.08 -48.82 72.59
CA MET A 8 -28.08 -47.53 71.92
C MET A 8 -26.88 -46.71 72.40
N PRO A 9 -26.06 -46.13 71.52
CA PRO A 9 -25.01 -45.20 71.95
C PRO A 9 -25.67 -43.96 72.57
N VAL A 10 -25.10 -43.42 73.64
CA VAL A 10 -25.59 -42.30 74.46
C VAL A 10 -25.80 -41.00 73.58
N SER A 11 -25.15 -40.92 72.40
CA SER A 11 -25.20 -39.82 71.45
C SER A 11 -26.08 -40.10 70.19
N GLY A 12 -26.81 -41.27 70.16
CA GLY A 12 -27.51 -41.78 68.98
C GLY A 12 -26.50 -42.25 67.89
N TRP A 13 -27.03 -43.03 66.93
CA TRP A 13 -26.25 -43.52 65.78
C TRP A 13 -25.85 -42.43 64.80
N ARG A 14 -26.38 -41.21 64.93
CA ARG A 14 -26.05 -40.08 64.08
C ARG A 14 -25.66 -38.86 64.91
N ASN A 15 -24.36 -38.56 64.91
CA ASN A 15 -23.89 -37.29 65.47
C ASN A 15 -24.23 -36.16 64.44
N ALA A 16 -25.40 -35.52 64.55
CA ALA A 16 -25.88 -34.50 63.64
C ALA A 16 -24.87 -33.35 63.44
N LYS A 17 -24.13 -33.01 64.49
CA LYS A 17 -23.07 -31.97 64.38
C LYS A 17 -21.89 -32.42 63.50
N LEU A 18 -21.45 -33.68 63.64
CA LEU A 18 -20.37 -34.22 62.81
C LEU A 18 -20.81 -34.31 61.33
N ILE A 19 -22.01 -34.79 61.07
CA ILE A 19 -22.61 -34.85 59.74
C ILE A 19 -22.70 -33.45 59.11
N ALA A 20 -23.19 -32.42 59.84
CA ALA A 20 -23.24 -31.03 59.38
C ALA A 20 -21.85 -30.48 59.06
N ILE A 21 -20.83 -30.76 59.85
CA ILE A 21 -19.44 -30.34 59.59
C ILE A 21 -18.89 -31.02 58.34
N VAL A 22 -19.11 -32.31 58.15
CA VAL A 22 -18.67 -33.05 56.96
C VAL A 22 -19.38 -32.53 55.69
N ILE A 23 -20.69 -32.32 55.73
CA ILE A 23 -21.44 -31.73 54.61
C ILE A 23 -20.94 -30.31 54.31
N GLY A 24 -20.72 -29.49 55.35
CA GLY A 24 -20.16 -28.13 55.16
C GLY A 24 -18.77 -28.15 54.57
N PHE A 25 -17.91 -29.11 54.93
CA PHE A 25 -16.59 -29.28 54.33
C PHE A 25 -16.67 -29.70 52.86
N PHE A 26 -17.49 -30.68 52.51
CA PHE A 26 -17.66 -31.12 51.14
C PHE A 26 -18.31 -30.04 50.27
N THR A 27 -19.30 -29.30 50.77
CA THR A 27 -19.92 -28.17 50.03
C THR A 27 -18.91 -27.06 49.80
N SER A 28 -18.04 -26.77 50.77
CA SER A 28 -16.96 -25.76 50.59
C SER A 28 -15.95 -26.20 49.53
N ILE A 29 -15.57 -27.49 49.51
CA ILE A 29 -14.67 -28.03 48.46
C ILE A 29 -15.33 -27.92 47.08
N VAL A 30 -16.58 -28.34 46.95
CA VAL A 30 -17.32 -28.25 45.68
C VAL A 30 -17.42 -26.81 45.23
N PHE A 31 -17.70 -25.85 46.14
CA PHE A 31 -17.74 -24.43 45.82
C PHE A 31 -16.38 -23.91 45.34
N VAL A 32 -15.28 -24.21 46.04
CA VAL A 32 -13.93 -23.82 45.62
C VAL A 32 -13.58 -24.39 44.25
N LEU A 33 -13.85 -25.69 44.03
CA LEU A 33 -13.62 -26.32 42.72
C LEU A 33 -14.43 -25.66 41.59
N SER A 34 -15.71 -25.35 41.87
CA SER A 34 -16.55 -24.66 40.85
C SER A 34 -16.03 -23.28 40.53
N VAL A 35 -15.54 -22.51 41.52
CA VAL A 35 -14.92 -21.21 41.31
C VAL A 35 -13.62 -21.34 40.49
N LEU A 36 -12.77 -22.33 40.81
CA LEU A 36 -11.54 -22.58 40.07
C LEU A 36 -11.82 -22.96 38.62
N ILE A 37 -12.80 -23.82 38.36
CA ILE A 37 -13.22 -24.17 37.00
C ILE A 37 -13.75 -22.94 36.27
N TRP A 38 -14.58 -22.12 36.90
CA TRP A 38 -15.10 -20.90 36.32
C TRP A 38 -13.98 -19.92 35.97
N VAL A 39 -13.03 -19.67 36.88
CA VAL A 39 -11.85 -18.83 36.64
C VAL A 39 -11.00 -19.38 35.49
N TRP A 40 -10.80 -20.68 35.43
CA TRP A 40 -10.04 -21.31 34.35
C TRP A 40 -10.74 -21.17 32.99
N LEU A 41 -12.06 -21.39 32.93
CA LEU A 41 -12.84 -21.22 31.71
C LEU A 41 -12.84 -19.77 31.21
N THR A 42 -13.08 -18.81 32.12
CA THR A 42 -13.05 -17.37 31.78
C THR A 42 -11.65 -16.91 31.38
N SER A 43 -10.60 -17.38 32.04
CA SER A 43 -9.21 -17.09 31.69
C SER A 43 -8.87 -17.63 30.29
N LYS A 44 -9.29 -18.86 29.98
CA LYS A 44 -9.09 -19.46 28.65
C LYS A 44 -9.83 -18.71 27.55
N GLU A 45 -11.07 -18.31 27.81
CA GLU A 45 -11.87 -17.52 26.86
C GLU A 45 -11.25 -16.13 26.63
N ASN A 46 -10.83 -15.45 27.68
CA ASN A 46 -10.14 -14.18 27.60
C ASN A 46 -8.82 -14.30 26.84
N LYS A 47 -8.01 -15.32 27.12
CA LYS A 47 -6.77 -15.56 26.38
C LYS A 47 -7.02 -15.73 24.88
N ASN A 48 -8.04 -16.51 24.51
CA ASN A 48 -8.43 -16.68 23.09
C ASN A 48 -8.91 -15.37 22.46
N LYS A 49 -9.67 -14.54 23.19
CA LYS A 49 -10.10 -13.21 22.74
C LYS A 49 -8.90 -12.27 22.55
N PHE A 50 -7.97 -12.25 23.52
CA PHE A 50 -6.76 -11.44 23.43
C PHE A 50 -5.85 -11.87 22.27
N GLN A 51 -5.70 -13.17 22.06
CA GLN A 51 -4.94 -13.68 20.90
C GLN A 51 -5.58 -13.28 19.59
N LYS A 52 -6.91 -13.41 19.43
CA LYS A 52 -7.61 -12.93 18.23
C LYS A 52 -7.41 -11.43 18.00
N LEU A 53 -7.55 -10.60 19.03
CA LEU A 53 -7.34 -9.16 18.95
C LEU A 53 -5.88 -8.80 18.60
N ALA A 54 -4.92 -9.57 19.11
CA ALA A 54 -3.50 -9.33 18.85
C ALA A 54 -3.07 -9.78 17.44
N HIS A 55 -3.71 -10.81 16.86
CA HIS A 55 -3.26 -11.46 15.62
C HIS A 55 -4.14 -11.17 14.40
N MET A 56 -5.36 -10.64 14.58
CA MET A 56 -6.30 -10.40 13.48
C MET A 56 -6.40 -8.91 13.14
N ASP A 57 -6.56 -8.60 11.84
CA ASP A 57 -6.94 -7.27 11.38
C ASP A 57 -8.43 -7.03 11.63
N SER A 58 -8.76 -5.98 12.36
CA SER A 58 -10.13 -5.69 12.80
C SER A 58 -11.09 -5.34 11.66
N LEU A 59 -10.56 -4.82 10.53
CA LEU A 59 -11.37 -4.43 9.39
C LEU A 59 -11.72 -5.62 8.50
N THR A 60 -10.73 -6.48 8.21
CA THR A 60 -10.82 -7.53 7.18
C THR A 60 -11.01 -8.93 7.74
N ASN A 61 -10.76 -9.11 9.05
CA ASN A 61 -10.86 -10.40 9.73
C ASN A 61 -10.03 -11.52 9.06
N ILE A 62 -8.82 -11.14 8.61
CA ILE A 62 -7.68 -12.02 8.30
C ILE A 62 -6.54 -11.68 9.27
N TYR A 63 -5.42 -12.37 9.22
CA TYR A 63 -4.31 -12.07 10.11
C TYR A 63 -3.78 -10.65 9.87
N ASN A 64 -3.45 -9.94 10.96
CA ASN A 64 -2.67 -8.71 10.86
C ASN A 64 -1.18 -9.07 10.62
N ARG A 65 -0.34 -8.08 10.42
CA ARG A 65 1.09 -8.25 10.17
C ARG A 65 1.76 -9.14 11.23
N TYR A 66 1.47 -8.88 12.51
CA TYR A 66 2.09 -9.63 13.62
C TYR A 66 1.66 -11.10 13.59
N GLY A 67 0.36 -11.38 13.48
CA GLY A 67 -0.18 -12.74 13.43
C GLY A 67 0.29 -13.53 12.20
N PHE A 68 0.36 -12.87 11.05
CA PHE A 68 0.89 -13.49 9.84
C PHE A 68 2.37 -13.83 9.98
N ASP A 69 3.18 -12.89 10.46
CA ASP A 69 4.63 -13.06 10.62
C ASP A 69 4.98 -14.21 11.58
N GLU A 70 4.30 -14.26 12.74
CA GLU A 70 4.52 -15.31 13.74
C GLU A 70 4.14 -16.70 13.22
N LEU A 71 2.96 -16.82 12.60
CA LEU A 71 2.49 -18.09 12.07
C LEU A 71 3.30 -18.58 10.86
N ALA A 72 3.69 -17.68 9.97
CA ALA A 72 4.53 -18.02 8.83
C ALA A 72 5.91 -18.51 9.27
N GLU A 73 6.53 -17.84 10.27
CA GLU A 73 7.80 -18.28 10.86
C GLU A 73 7.67 -19.65 11.49
N GLU A 74 6.61 -19.90 12.27
CA GLU A 74 6.33 -21.18 12.92
C GLU A 74 6.12 -22.31 11.89
N MET A 75 5.38 -22.05 10.79
CA MET A 75 5.15 -23.03 9.74
C MET A 75 6.45 -23.44 9.04
N ILE A 76 7.29 -22.48 8.66
CA ILE A 76 8.59 -22.74 8.02
C ILE A 76 9.54 -23.44 8.99
N ALA A 77 9.59 -23.02 10.27
CA ALA A 77 10.45 -23.64 11.27
C ALA A 77 10.07 -25.11 11.58
N LYS A 78 8.76 -25.42 11.57
CA LYS A 78 8.28 -26.80 11.78
C LYS A 78 8.64 -27.75 10.64
N ASN A 79 8.62 -27.27 9.41
CA ASN A 79 8.89 -28.06 8.22
C ASN A 79 9.86 -27.33 7.26
N PRO A 80 11.14 -27.22 7.61
CA PRO A 80 12.12 -26.42 6.86
C PRO A 80 12.47 -26.98 5.47
N ASN A 81 12.08 -28.20 5.18
CA ASN A 81 12.28 -28.85 3.88
C ASN A 81 11.03 -28.80 2.99
N ALA A 82 9.92 -28.26 3.48
CA ALA A 82 8.70 -28.11 2.69
C ALA A 82 8.80 -26.87 1.79
N HIS A 83 8.05 -26.90 0.68
CA HIS A 83 7.92 -25.76 -0.20
C HIS A 83 6.82 -24.83 0.30
N TYR A 84 7.09 -23.53 0.24
CA TYR A 84 6.12 -22.48 0.58
C TYR A 84 6.17 -21.39 -0.48
N VAL A 85 5.02 -20.96 -0.97
CA VAL A 85 4.96 -19.77 -1.82
C VAL A 85 4.36 -18.63 -1.02
N VAL A 86 5.11 -17.53 -0.91
CA VAL A 86 4.59 -16.27 -0.36
C VAL A 86 4.23 -15.34 -1.51
N ALA A 87 3.07 -14.70 -1.41
CA ALA A 87 2.67 -13.63 -2.33
C ALA A 87 2.39 -12.36 -1.54
N LEU A 88 2.90 -11.24 -2.02
CA LEU A 88 2.60 -9.90 -1.55
C LEU A 88 1.84 -9.15 -2.63
N PHE A 89 0.85 -8.39 -2.25
CA PHE A 89 0.08 -7.58 -3.18
C PHE A 89 -0.60 -6.41 -2.50
N ASP A 90 -0.99 -5.44 -3.31
CA ASP A 90 -1.78 -4.30 -2.87
C ASP A 90 -2.84 -3.91 -3.90
N ILE A 91 -3.75 -3.04 -3.47
CA ILE A 91 -4.77 -2.48 -4.34
C ILE A 91 -4.15 -1.35 -5.17
N ASP A 92 -4.21 -1.50 -6.48
CA ASP A 92 -3.74 -0.46 -7.40
C ASP A 92 -4.57 0.82 -7.21
N ASP A 93 -3.87 1.94 -7.09
CA ASP A 93 -4.47 3.27 -6.93
C ASP A 93 -5.44 3.41 -5.73
N PHE A 94 -5.20 2.69 -4.64
CA PHE A 94 -6.06 2.70 -3.45
C PHE A 94 -6.29 4.10 -2.88
N LYS A 95 -5.25 4.95 -2.93
CA LYS A 95 -5.39 6.35 -2.53
C LYS A 95 -6.44 7.08 -3.37
N PHE A 96 -6.49 6.83 -4.69
CA PHE A 96 -7.51 7.41 -5.57
C PHE A 96 -8.92 6.97 -5.16
N ILE A 97 -9.12 5.70 -4.78
CA ILE A 97 -10.41 5.21 -4.26
C ILE A 97 -10.82 6.01 -3.02
N ASN A 98 -9.90 6.21 -2.07
CA ASN A 98 -10.16 7.00 -0.87
C ASN A 98 -10.46 8.48 -1.17
N ASP A 99 -9.69 9.10 -2.06
CA ASP A 99 -9.80 10.52 -2.37
C ASP A 99 -11.10 10.86 -3.14
N ILE A 100 -11.55 9.97 -4.03
CA ILE A 100 -12.75 10.17 -4.86
C ILE A 100 -14.04 9.70 -4.16
N TYR A 101 -13.99 8.51 -3.55
CA TYR A 101 -15.20 7.87 -3.00
C TYR A 101 -15.29 7.96 -1.47
N GLY A 102 -14.18 8.33 -0.81
CA GLY A 102 -14.07 8.44 0.64
C GLY A 102 -13.64 7.14 1.33
N HIS A 103 -13.07 7.26 2.52
CA HIS A 103 -12.49 6.16 3.29
C HIS A 103 -13.44 4.99 3.56
N VAL A 104 -14.75 5.27 3.71
CA VAL A 104 -15.77 4.22 3.92
C VAL A 104 -15.81 3.24 2.75
N TYR A 105 -15.59 3.72 1.54
CA TYR A 105 -15.58 2.88 0.33
C TYR A 105 -14.22 2.22 0.11
N GLY A 106 -13.13 2.87 0.49
CA GLY A 106 -11.83 2.21 0.61
C GLY A 106 -11.87 1.02 1.57
N ASP A 107 -12.50 1.18 2.74
CA ASP A 107 -12.73 0.09 3.71
C ASP A 107 -13.55 -1.06 3.11
N ARG A 108 -14.55 -0.75 2.27
CA ARG A 108 -15.31 -1.79 1.54
C ARG A 108 -14.45 -2.52 0.52
N ALA A 109 -13.60 -1.82 -0.23
CA ALA A 109 -12.68 -2.45 -1.16
C ALA A 109 -11.71 -3.40 -0.44
N LEU A 110 -11.15 -2.99 0.70
CA LEU A 110 -10.30 -3.83 1.55
C LEU A 110 -11.03 -5.09 2.06
N LYS A 111 -12.28 -4.95 2.53
CA LYS A 111 -13.11 -6.10 2.96
C LYS A 111 -13.39 -7.05 1.81
N ASN A 112 -13.79 -6.52 0.64
CA ASN A 112 -14.08 -7.31 -0.54
C ASN A 112 -12.85 -8.08 -1.02
N LEU A 113 -11.66 -7.45 -0.96
CA LEU A 113 -10.41 -8.14 -1.30
C LEU A 113 -10.13 -9.30 -0.33
N ALA A 114 -10.24 -9.07 0.98
CA ALA A 114 -10.06 -10.12 1.98
C ALA A 114 -11.07 -11.27 1.82
N ASP A 115 -12.33 -10.97 1.51
CA ASP A 115 -13.35 -11.99 1.27
C ASP A 115 -13.10 -12.76 -0.04
N SER A 116 -12.57 -12.09 -1.06
CA SER A 116 -12.12 -12.74 -2.29
C SER A 116 -10.95 -13.68 -2.04
N MET A 117 -9.99 -13.30 -1.18
CA MET A 117 -8.89 -14.17 -0.76
C MET A 117 -9.42 -15.44 -0.08
N LYS A 118 -10.30 -15.29 0.91
CA LYS A 118 -10.90 -16.43 1.64
C LYS A 118 -11.63 -17.42 0.72
N LYS A 119 -12.21 -16.93 -0.38
CA LYS A 119 -12.92 -17.76 -1.38
C LYS A 119 -11.98 -18.42 -2.39
N SER A 120 -10.89 -17.75 -2.74
CA SER A 120 -9.99 -18.17 -3.83
C SER A 120 -8.86 -19.08 -3.35
N PHE A 121 -8.49 -19.02 -2.08
CA PHE A 121 -7.36 -19.79 -1.54
C PHE A 121 -7.82 -20.89 -0.58
N PRO A 122 -7.07 -22.01 -0.49
CA PRO A 122 -7.43 -23.14 0.35
C PRO A 122 -7.36 -22.76 1.84
N SER A 123 -8.03 -23.56 2.67
CA SER A 123 -8.15 -23.29 4.12
C SER A 123 -6.84 -23.41 4.90
N ASP A 124 -5.82 -24.05 4.35
CA ASP A 124 -4.47 -24.14 4.90
C ASP A 124 -3.57 -22.98 4.51
N ALA A 125 -4.03 -22.10 3.60
CA ALA A 125 -3.33 -20.87 3.28
C ALA A 125 -3.40 -19.87 4.44
N LEU A 126 -2.29 -19.23 4.73
CA LEU A 126 -2.23 -18.13 5.67
C LEU A 126 -2.51 -16.83 4.95
N LEU A 127 -3.55 -16.11 5.34
CA LEU A 127 -3.99 -14.86 4.71
C LEU A 127 -3.77 -13.71 5.67
N GLY A 128 -3.07 -12.66 5.23
CA GLY A 128 -2.71 -11.52 6.07
C GLY A 128 -2.88 -10.18 5.41
N ARG A 129 -3.01 -9.14 6.25
CA ARG A 129 -2.96 -7.73 5.86
C ARG A 129 -1.85 -7.03 6.65
N ASN A 130 -0.85 -6.52 5.95
CA ASN A 130 0.31 -5.87 6.57
C ASN A 130 0.03 -4.44 7.05
N GLY A 131 -1.05 -3.83 6.58
CA GLY A 131 -1.49 -2.46 6.87
C GLY A 131 -1.85 -1.70 5.60
N GLY A 132 -2.62 -0.63 5.71
CA GLY A 132 -3.07 0.12 4.53
C GLY A 132 -3.79 -0.78 3.52
N ASP A 133 -3.28 -0.82 2.31
CA ASP A 133 -3.74 -1.62 1.17
C ASP A 133 -2.86 -2.86 0.88
N GLU A 134 -1.88 -3.15 1.74
CA GLU A 134 -0.95 -4.26 1.59
C GLU A 134 -1.48 -5.57 2.18
N PHE A 135 -1.51 -6.60 1.36
CA PHE A 135 -1.93 -7.95 1.73
C PHE A 135 -0.85 -8.98 1.47
N CYS A 136 -0.95 -10.12 2.14
CA CYS A 136 -0.02 -11.22 1.97
C CYS A 136 -0.72 -12.58 2.07
N ILE A 137 -0.15 -13.57 1.39
CA ILE A 137 -0.59 -14.96 1.41
C ILE A 137 0.64 -15.84 1.57
N LEU A 138 0.55 -16.87 2.41
CA LEU A 138 1.49 -17.98 2.42
C LEU A 138 0.75 -19.26 2.04
N LEU A 139 1.20 -19.92 0.98
CA LEU A 139 0.68 -21.19 0.49
C LEU A 139 1.65 -22.32 0.91
N PRO A 140 1.27 -23.17 1.85
CA PRO A 140 2.10 -24.30 2.26
C PRO A 140 2.06 -25.42 1.22
N ASN A 141 3.15 -26.18 1.12
CA ASN A 141 3.31 -27.33 0.24
C ASN A 141 2.99 -27.01 -1.24
N ARG A 142 3.45 -25.84 -1.69
CA ARG A 142 3.32 -25.36 -3.08
C ARG A 142 4.65 -24.89 -3.63
N THR A 143 4.91 -25.23 -4.88
CA THR A 143 6.00 -24.70 -5.70
C THR A 143 5.53 -23.52 -6.55
N TYR A 144 6.45 -22.85 -7.28
CA TYR A 144 6.09 -21.82 -8.26
C TYR A 144 5.04 -22.31 -9.26
N ASP A 145 5.21 -23.52 -9.80
CA ASP A 145 4.32 -24.05 -10.83
C ASP A 145 2.93 -24.36 -10.28
N ASP A 146 2.84 -24.87 -9.04
CA ASP A 146 1.56 -25.14 -8.37
C ASP A 146 0.77 -23.87 -8.07
N ALA A 147 1.46 -22.77 -7.70
CA ALA A 147 0.82 -21.53 -7.29
C ALA A 147 0.52 -20.58 -8.44
N LYS A 148 1.28 -20.68 -9.56
CA LYS A 148 1.27 -19.71 -10.66
C LYS A 148 -0.11 -19.45 -11.23
N GLU A 149 -0.80 -20.50 -11.65
CA GLU A 149 -2.11 -20.37 -12.31
C GLU A 149 -3.14 -19.75 -11.35
N GLN A 150 -3.18 -20.20 -10.11
CA GLN A 150 -4.10 -19.69 -9.09
C GLN A 150 -3.85 -18.21 -8.77
N LEU A 151 -2.58 -17.80 -8.60
CA LEU A 151 -2.20 -16.42 -8.32
C LEU A 151 -2.48 -15.51 -9.52
N GLN A 152 -2.22 -15.96 -10.75
CA GLN A 152 -2.55 -15.22 -11.96
C GLN A 152 -4.05 -15.03 -12.13
N GLN A 153 -4.84 -16.10 -11.98
CA GLN A 153 -6.31 -16.02 -12.05
C GLN A 153 -6.86 -15.06 -10.96
N PHE A 154 -6.35 -15.19 -9.73
CA PHE A 154 -6.75 -14.28 -8.65
C PHE A 154 -6.45 -12.83 -8.98
N THR A 155 -5.29 -12.52 -9.58
CA THR A 155 -4.89 -11.15 -9.92
C THR A 155 -5.72 -10.59 -11.08
N MET A 156 -5.94 -11.36 -12.14
CA MET A 156 -6.63 -10.92 -13.35
C MET A 156 -8.13 -10.66 -13.16
N LEU A 157 -8.76 -11.32 -12.19
CA LEU A 157 -10.18 -11.11 -11.90
C LEU A 157 -10.39 -9.76 -11.23
N PRO A 158 -11.15 -8.82 -11.82
CA PRO A 158 -11.45 -7.54 -11.20
C PRO A 158 -12.21 -7.76 -9.89
N LYS A 159 -11.82 -7.03 -8.85
CA LYS A 159 -12.53 -6.94 -7.58
C LYS A 159 -13.51 -5.77 -7.67
N ILE A 160 -14.62 -5.85 -6.96
CA ILE A 160 -15.70 -4.87 -7.12
C ILE A 160 -16.02 -4.26 -5.75
N PHE A 161 -16.15 -2.94 -5.70
CA PHE A 161 -16.83 -2.27 -4.59
C PHE A 161 -18.03 -1.48 -5.10
N SER A 162 -19.07 -1.36 -4.29
CA SER A 162 -20.30 -0.66 -4.67
C SER A 162 -20.35 0.74 -4.07
N TYR A 163 -20.65 1.75 -4.90
CA TYR A 163 -20.84 3.15 -4.50
C TYR A 163 -22.12 3.71 -5.10
N LYS A 164 -23.03 4.22 -4.26
CA LYS A 164 -24.33 4.82 -4.66
C LYS A 164 -25.12 3.95 -5.65
N GLY A 165 -25.11 2.62 -5.44
CA GLY A 165 -25.84 1.66 -6.28
C GLY A 165 -25.13 1.24 -7.56
N ASN A 166 -23.95 1.75 -7.86
CA ASN A 166 -23.11 1.36 -8.98
C ASN A 166 -21.91 0.54 -8.51
N ASP A 167 -21.48 -0.40 -9.31
CA ASP A 167 -20.34 -1.25 -9.06
C ASP A 167 -19.10 -0.74 -9.78
N TYR A 168 -17.99 -0.61 -9.05
CA TYR A 168 -16.71 -0.12 -9.54
C TYR A 168 -15.64 -1.20 -9.40
N PRO A 169 -14.99 -1.58 -10.51
CA PRO A 169 -13.89 -2.53 -10.45
C PRO A 169 -12.64 -1.87 -9.88
N PHE A 170 -11.84 -2.67 -9.16
CA PHE A 170 -10.46 -2.32 -8.79
C PHE A 170 -9.54 -3.50 -9.04
N TYR A 171 -8.27 -3.23 -9.21
CA TYR A 171 -7.25 -4.19 -9.58
C TYR A 171 -6.19 -4.28 -8.50
N ILE A 172 -5.36 -5.32 -8.58
CA ILE A 172 -4.26 -5.56 -7.66
C ILE A 172 -2.98 -5.87 -8.43
N SER A 173 -1.86 -5.47 -7.88
CA SER A 173 -0.53 -5.91 -8.32
C SER A 173 0.01 -6.94 -7.35
N LEU A 174 0.60 -8.04 -7.83
CA LEU A 174 1.03 -9.18 -7.04
C LEU A 174 2.44 -9.64 -7.40
N GLY A 175 3.31 -9.75 -6.40
CA GLY A 175 4.63 -10.38 -6.51
C GLY A 175 4.71 -11.59 -5.60
N TYR A 176 5.35 -12.69 -6.06
CA TYR A 176 5.46 -13.91 -5.26
C TYR A 176 6.83 -14.55 -5.35
N ALA A 177 7.20 -15.28 -4.29
CA ALA A 177 8.46 -15.99 -4.17
C ALA A 177 8.28 -17.35 -3.51
N GLU A 178 9.16 -18.30 -3.84
CA GLU A 178 9.14 -19.67 -3.33
C GLU A 178 10.29 -19.93 -2.35
N TYR A 179 9.99 -20.57 -1.23
CA TYR A 179 10.96 -21.15 -0.30
C TYR A 179 11.03 -22.67 -0.52
N PRO A 180 12.20 -23.31 -0.49
CA PRO A 180 13.54 -22.72 -0.23
C PRO A 180 14.23 -22.15 -1.48
N THR A 181 13.63 -22.21 -2.66
CA THR A 181 14.25 -21.90 -3.96
C THR A 181 14.79 -20.47 -4.02
N ALA A 182 14.00 -19.48 -3.62
CA ALA A 182 14.39 -18.06 -3.69
C ALA A 182 14.96 -17.51 -2.36
N ALA A 183 14.79 -18.22 -1.26
CA ALA A 183 15.10 -17.69 0.06
C ALA A 183 15.45 -18.79 1.06
N SER A 184 16.34 -18.49 2.02
CA SER A 184 16.73 -19.37 3.11
C SER A 184 15.96 -19.18 4.42
N ASN A 185 15.16 -18.12 4.50
CA ASN A 185 14.32 -17.79 5.66
C ASN A 185 13.14 -16.92 5.25
N ARG A 186 12.14 -16.78 6.15
CA ARG A 186 10.94 -15.98 5.93
C ARG A 186 11.25 -14.52 5.53
N ALA A 187 12.15 -13.87 6.24
CA ALA A 187 12.46 -12.46 5.99
C ALA A 187 13.02 -12.23 4.59
N GLN A 188 13.85 -13.16 4.10
CA GLN A 188 14.36 -13.11 2.73
C GLN A 188 13.24 -13.43 1.73
N LEU A 189 12.38 -14.41 2.03
CA LEU A 189 11.24 -14.78 1.19
C LEU A 189 10.30 -13.60 0.96
N MET A 190 9.96 -12.86 2.02
CA MET A 190 9.15 -11.64 1.93
C MET A 190 9.82 -10.57 1.07
N ARG A 191 11.14 -10.35 1.22
CA ARG A 191 11.87 -9.39 0.36
C ARG A 191 11.88 -9.78 -1.11
N CYS A 192 12.00 -11.07 -1.41
CA CYS A 192 11.94 -11.57 -2.79
C CYS A 192 10.56 -11.32 -3.41
N ALA A 193 9.49 -11.59 -2.67
CA ALA A 193 8.12 -11.31 -3.12
C ALA A 193 7.86 -9.80 -3.30
N ASP A 194 8.39 -8.97 -2.40
CA ASP A 194 8.31 -7.50 -2.50
C ASP A 194 9.06 -6.96 -3.74
N ALA A 195 10.23 -7.51 -4.04
CA ALA A 195 10.97 -7.16 -5.26
C ALA A 195 10.17 -7.49 -6.53
N ALA A 196 9.52 -8.66 -6.56
CA ALA A 196 8.66 -9.04 -7.68
C ALA A 196 7.41 -8.15 -7.79
N LEU A 197 6.78 -7.79 -6.67
CA LEU A 197 5.65 -6.84 -6.63
C LEU A 197 6.05 -5.46 -7.14
N TYR A 198 7.23 -5.00 -6.75
CA TYR A 198 7.76 -3.73 -7.25
C TYR A 198 7.91 -3.72 -8.78
N GLU A 199 8.44 -4.79 -9.36
CA GLU A 199 8.55 -4.92 -10.82
C GLU A 199 7.18 -4.90 -11.52
N VAL A 200 6.15 -5.55 -10.96
CA VAL A 200 4.78 -5.46 -11.49
C VAL A 200 4.31 -4.01 -11.53
N LYS A 201 4.53 -3.27 -10.44
CA LYS A 201 4.15 -1.85 -10.36
C LYS A 201 4.88 -0.98 -11.37
N LEU A 202 6.15 -1.27 -11.64
CA LEU A 202 6.95 -0.56 -12.66
C LEU A 202 6.47 -0.83 -14.09
N HIS A 203 5.87 -2.00 -14.33
CA HIS A 203 5.43 -2.43 -15.67
C HIS A 203 3.92 -2.21 -15.93
N GLY A 204 3.31 -1.25 -15.24
CA GLY A 204 1.94 -0.82 -15.55
C GLY A 204 0.87 -1.37 -14.62
N LYS A 205 1.25 -1.97 -13.48
CA LYS A 205 0.32 -2.51 -12.47
C LYS A 205 -0.58 -3.64 -12.99
N ASN A 206 -1.64 -4.01 -12.23
CA ASN A 206 -2.63 -5.02 -12.60
C ASN A 206 -1.99 -6.29 -13.17
N GLY A 207 -1.05 -6.86 -12.45
CA GLY A 207 -0.25 -7.99 -12.91
C GLY A 207 0.23 -8.89 -11.79
N CYS A 208 0.82 -10.02 -12.19
CA CYS A 208 1.36 -11.03 -11.29
C CYS A 208 2.74 -11.48 -11.78
N MET A 209 3.75 -11.46 -10.90
CA MET A 209 5.13 -11.84 -11.25
C MET A 209 5.77 -12.71 -10.18
N ALA A 210 6.45 -13.77 -10.63
CA ALA A 210 7.34 -14.55 -9.78
C ALA A 210 8.68 -13.83 -9.59
N TYR A 211 9.25 -13.92 -8.39
CA TYR A 211 10.61 -13.48 -8.16
C TYR A 211 11.59 -14.26 -9.02
N ARG A 212 12.56 -13.56 -9.60
CA ARG A 212 13.70 -14.12 -10.33
C ARG A 212 14.97 -13.55 -9.74
N GLU A 213 16.03 -14.36 -9.71
CA GLU A 213 17.34 -13.92 -9.26
C GLU A 213 17.83 -12.73 -10.10
N GLY A 214 18.32 -11.67 -9.43
CA GLY A 214 18.70 -10.41 -10.09
C GLY A 214 17.63 -9.30 -10.02
N LEU A 215 16.40 -9.58 -9.61
CA LEU A 215 15.45 -8.53 -9.25
C LEU A 215 15.94 -7.84 -7.96
N GLN A 216 16.26 -6.56 -8.07
CA GLN A 216 16.66 -5.79 -6.90
C GLN A 216 15.42 -5.51 -6.05
N SER A 217 15.49 -5.82 -4.75
CA SER A 217 14.55 -5.25 -3.79
C SER A 217 14.78 -3.74 -3.79
N GLY A 218 13.97 -3.03 -4.54
CA GLY A 218 14.00 -1.57 -4.51
C GLY A 218 13.75 -1.11 -3.09
N VAL A 219 14.67 -0.35 -2.52
CA VAL A 219 14.34 0.49 -1.38
C VAL A 219 13.06 1.22 -1.80
N ARG A 220 11.96 1.01 -1.09
CA ARG A 220 10.69 1.73 -1.31
C ARG A 220 10.99 3.24 -1.38
N LYS A 221 11.33 3.73 -2.55
CA LYS A 221 11.12 5.12 -2.87
C LYS A 221 9.61 5.27 -2.98
N GLN A 222 9.07 6.09 -2.14
CA GLN A 222 7.64 6.33 -1.84
C GLN A 222 6.78 6.79 -3.04
N LEU A 223 7.06 6.34 -4.26
CA LEU A 223 6.29 6.67 -5.44
C LEU A 223 6.07 5.38 -6.23
N GLY A 224 4.89 4.80 -6.07
CA GLY A 224 4.40 3.66 -6.86
C GLY A 224 4.11 4.00 -8.33
N PHE A 225 4.74 5.07 -8.83
CA PHE A 225 4.83 5.42 -10.23
C PHE A 225 6.30 5.67 -10.52
N ALA A 226 6.84 5.04 -11.55
CA ALA A 226 8.07 5.57 -12.10
C ALA A 226 7.79 7.03 -12.45
N PHE A 227 8.67 7.93 -12.04
CA PHE A 227 8.56 9.35 -12.38
C PHE A 227 8.30 9.54 -13.88
N LYS A 228 8.90 8.69 -14.71
CA LYS A 228 8.70 8.65 -16.16
C LYS A 228 7.24 8.37 -16.54
N ASP A 229 6.55 7.44 -15.87
CA ASP A 229 5.16 7.10 -16.23
C ASP A 229 4.19 8.24 -15.90
N ILE A 230 4.39 8.91 -14.74
CA ILE A 230 3.58 10.09 -14.41
C ILE A 230 3.85 11.21 -15.38
N SER A 231 5.12 11.53 -15.61
CA SER A 231 5.50 12.69 -16.39
C SER A 231 5.19 12.53 -17.87
N GLU A 232 5.26 11.32 -18.44
CA GLU A 232 4.89 11.05 -19.84
C GLU A 232 3.37 11.01 -20.06
N HIS A 233 2.56 10.78 -19.01
CA HIS A 233 1.11 10.72 -19.12
C HIS A 233 0.40 11.91 -18.44
N LEU A 234 1.14 12.91 -17.96
CA LEU A 234 0.54 14.15 -17.51
C LEU A 234 -0.16 14.84 -18.71
N PRO A 235 -1.44 15.25 -18.55
CA PRO A 235 -2.15 15.99 -19.59
C PRO A 235 -1.64 17.44 -19.62
N GLY A 236 -0.43 17.66 -20.17
CA GLY A 236 0.19 18.96 -20.31
C GLY A 236 1.70 18.89 -20.48
N ALA A 237 2.26 19.91 -21.08
CA ALA A 237 3.68 20.06 -21.27
C ALA A 237 4.37 20.29 -19.93
N PHE A 238 5.37 19.47 -19.59
CA PHE A 238 5.97 19.45 -18.27
C PHE A 238 7.50 19.36 -18.36
N ILE A 239 8.19 20.18 -17.54
CA ILE A 239 9.65 20.12 -17.40
C ILE A 239 10.07 20.14 -15.93
N ILE A 240 11.32 19.74 -15.67
CA ILE A 240 12.01 19.93 -14.40
C ILE A 240 13.34 20.58 -14.65
N TYR A 241 13.64 21.62 -13.86
CA TYR A 241 14.95 22.26 -13.90
C TYR A 241 15.40 22.68 -12.49
N ARG A 242 16.70 22.96 -12.35
CA ARG A 242 17.28 23.38 -11.07
C ARG A 242 16.77 24.76 -10.66
N ALA A 243 16.32 24.88 -9.41
CA ALA A 243 15.89 26.14 -8.84
C ALA A 243 17.10 26.90 -8.24
N ASP A 244 17.95 27.43 -9.14
CA ASP A 244 19.15 28.19 -8.80
C ASP A 244 19.30 29.36 -9.78
N LYS A 245 19.62 30.58 -9.26
CA LYS A 245 19.71 31.80 -10.08
C LYS A 245 20.87 31.78 -11.10
N GLU A 246 21.93 31.05 -10.78
CA GLU A 246 23.12 30.98 -11.63
C GLU A 246 23.19 29.70 -12.45
N ASN A 247 22.49 28.65 -12.02
CA ASN A 247 22.49 27.32 -12.64
C ASN A 247 21.07 26.78 -12.76
N ASP A 248 20.39 27.10 -13.82
CA ASP A 248 19.02 26.70 -14.16
C ASP A 248 18.96 25.42 -15.01
N GLU A 249 19.82 24.44 -14.72
CA GLU A 249 20.00 23.21 -15.48
C GLU A 249 18.70 22.42 -15.67
N LEU A 250 18.32 22.14 -16.92
CA LEU A 250 17.20 21.28 -17.29
C LEU A 250 17.55 19.81 -17.00
N PHE A 251 16.69 19.15 -16.25
CA PHE A 251 16.81 17.74 -15.92
C PHE A 251 15.87 16.83 -16.71
N TYR A 252 14.69 17.33 -17.04
CA TYR A 252 13.65 16.54 -17.66
C TYR A 252 12.67 17.38 -18.46
N ALA A 253 12.10 16.78 -19.52
CA ALA A 253 10.95 17.26 -20.27
C ALA A 253 10.12 16.05 -20.71
N ASN A 254 8.79 16.13 -20.61
CA ASN A 254 7.92 15.06 -21.10
C ASN A 254 7.64 15.20 -22.61
N HIS A 255 7.01 14.17 -23.18
CA HIS A 255 6.68 14.12 -24.60
C HIS A 255 5.80 15.31 -25.04
N GLU A 256 4.82 15.68 -24.21
CA GLU A 256 3.93 16.82 -24.51
C GLU A 256 4.69 18.15 -24.62
N PHE A 257 5.70 18.39 -23.75
CA PHE A 257 6.55 19.56 -23.85
C PHE A 257 7.40 19.54 -25.13
N LEU A 258 8.03 18.41 -25.44
CA LEU A 258 8.83 18.27 -26.66
C LEU A 258 7.99 18.53 -27.91
N HIS A 259 6.79 17.98 -27.97
CA HIS A 259 5.84 18.20 -29.06
C HIS A 259 5.40 19.67 -29.17
N MET A 260 4.99 20.29 -28.06
CA MET A 260 4.56 21.69 -28.01
C MET A 260 5.66 22.64 -28.43
N ALA A 261 6.89 22.41 -27.96
CA ALA A 261 8.04 23.26 -28.28
C ALA A 261 8.76 22.87 -29.59
N GLY A 262 8.32 21.77 -30.25
CA GLY A 262 8.80 21.37 -31.56
C GLY A 262 10.16 20.65 -31.54
N TYR A 263 10.58 20.08 -30.40
CA TYR A 263 11.81 19.28 -30.31
C TYR A 263 11.51 17.81 -30.65
N LYS A 264 12.44 17.17 -31.36
CA LYS A 264 12.33 15.76 -31.74
C LYS A 264 12.44 14.82 -30.55
N ASP A 265 13.36 15.12 -29.67
CA ASP A 265 13.67 14.34 -28.47
C ASP A 265 14.37 15.22 -27.41
N ILE A 266 14.60 14.64 -26.24
CA ILE A 266 15.22 15.33 -25.10
C ILE A 266 16.68 15.70 -25.38
N ASP A 267 17.39 14.93 -26.19
CA ASP A 267 18.79 15.17 -26.52
C ASP A 267 18.92 16.41 -27.41
N GLU A 268 18.01 16.59 -28.36
CA GLU A 268 17.91 17.80 -29.18
C GLU A 268 17.57 19.03 -28.32
N LEU A 269 16.60 18.91 -27.41
CA LEU A 269 16.27 19.96 -26.44
C LEU A 269 17.52 20.39 -25.67
N PHE A 270 18.22 19.44 -25.05
CA PHE A 270 19.41 19.73 -24.26
C PHE A 270 20.55 20.33 -25.06
N LYS A 271 20.72 19.90 -26.30
CA LYS A 271 21.73 20.44 -27.22
C LYS A 271 21.43 21.89 -27.61
N LEU A 272 20.17 22.20 -28.01
CA LEU A 272 19.81 23.52 -28.51
C LEU A 272 19.68 24.54 -27.38
N THR A 273 19.20 24.12 -26.20
CA THR A 273 19.07 24.97 -25.00
C THR A 273 20.35 25.02 -24.17
N LYS A 274 21.37 24.21 -24.48
CA LYS A 274 22.55 24.02 -23.64
C LYS A 274 22.19 23.60 -22.21
N LYS A 275 21.10 22.85 -22.05
CA LYS A 275 20.51 22.43 -20.78
C LYS A 275 20.12 23.57 -19.84
N SER A 276 19.82 24.77 -20.31
CA SER A 276 19.42 25.90 -19.49
C SER A 276 17.96 26.27 -19.76
N PHE A 277 17.16 26.44 -18.70
CA PHE A 277 15.79 26.92 -18.80
C PHE A 277 15.70 28.32 -19.41
N ARG A 278 16.64 29.22 -19.06
CA ARG A 278 16.73 30.58 -19.62
C ARG A 278 16.72 30.56 -21.15
N ASN A 279 17.35 29.58 -21.77
CA ASN A 279 17.44 29.47 -23.23
C ASN A 279 16.14 28.99 -23.88
N LEU A 280 15.13 28.61 -23.10
CA LEU A 280 13.73 28.40 -23.54
C LEU A 280 12.93 29.70 -23.60
N ILE A 281 13.38 30.75 -22.93
CA ILE A 281 12.74 32.07 -22.96
C ILE A 281 13.26 32.86 -24.14
N ARG A 282 12.39 33.61 -24.80
CA ARG A 282 12.82 34.52 -25.87
C ARG A 282 13.86 35.51 -25.37
N GLU A 283 14.92 35.76 -26.14
CA GLU A 283 16.14 36.46 -25.68
C GLU A 283 15.88 37.85 -25.07
N ASP A 284 14.93 38.61 -25.67
CA ASP A 284 14.56 39.93 -25.19
C ASP A 284 13.77 39.96 -23.88
N GLU A 285 13.21 38.82 -23.46
CA GLU A 285 12.40 38.68 -22.23
C GLU A 285 13.17 38.03 -21.09
N GLN A 286 14.31 37.37 -21.32
CA GLN A 286 15.02 36.53 -20.35
C GLN A 286 15.18 37.19 -18.97
N GLN A 287 15.78 38.40 -18.95
CA GLN A 287 16.06 39.09 -17.67
C GLN A 287 14.78 39.47 -16.92
N GLN A 288 13.75 39.90 -17.64
CA GLN A 288 12.49 40.30 -17.01
C GLN A 288 11.76 39.08 -16.42
N ILE A 289 11.72 37.97 -17.15
CA ILE A 289 11.02 36.74 -16.74
C ILE A 289 11.71 36.13 -15.54
N GLU A 290 13.05 36.00 -15.59
CA GLU A 290 13.80 35.48 -14.44
C GLU A 290 13.62 36.34 -13.18
N ALA A 291 13.68 37.66 -13.33
CA ALA A 291 13.43 38.56 -12.21
C ALA A 291 12.02 38.36 -11.61
N SER A 292 11.03 38.17 -12.48
CA SER A 292 9.64 37.93 -12.07
C SER A 292 9.49 36.58 -11.33
N ILE A 293 10.10 35.46 -11.82
CA ILE A 293 10.12 34.16 -11.16
C ILE A 293 10.65 34.32 -9.74
N TRP A 294 11.85 34.89 -9.63
CA TRP A 294 12.51 35.00 -8.34
C TRP A 294 11.83 35.99 -7.39
N GLN A 295 11.22 37.05 -7.89
CA GLN A 295 10.44 37.98 -7.08
C GLN A 295 9.23 37.28 -6.44
N GLN A 296 8.52 36.42 -7.19
CA GLN A 296 7.41 35.64 -6.63
C GLN A 296 7.88 34.66 -5.57
N ILE A 297 8.97 33.94 -5.83
CA ILE A 297 9.55 32.98 -4.89
C ILE A 297 10.13 33.65 -3.64
N ASP A 298 10.88 34.73 -3.81
CA ASP A 298 11.50 35.47 -2.68
C ASP A 298 10.43 36.17 -1.81
N SER A 299 9.22 36.40 -2.33
CA SER A 299 8.05 36.86 -1.57
C SER A 299 7.39 35.81 -0.67
N GLY A 300 7.91 34.56 -0.67
CA GLY A 300 7.40 33.44 0.11
C GLY A 300 6.39 32.55 -0.60
N ASN A 301 6.18 32.74 -1.89
CA ASN A 301 5.35 31.85 -2.69
C ASN A 301 6.16 30.59 -3.07
N GLU A 302 5.58 29.42 -2.88
CA GLU A 302 6.16 28.15 -3.36
C GLU A 302 5.88 27.92 -4.84
N ASN A 303 4.96 28.68 -5.44
CA ASN A 303 4.54 28.58 -6.82
C ASN A 303 4.73 29.93 -7.53
N ASP A 304 5.02 29.87 -8.82
CA ASP A 304 5.00 31.02 -9.72
C ASP A 304 4.00 30.81 -10.84
N TYR A 305 3.53 31.89 -11.43
CA TYR A 305 2.65 31.92 -12.60
C TYR A 305 3.15 33.02 -13.50
N ILE A 306 3.70 32.68 -14.67
CA ILE A 306 4.32 33.65 -15.55
C ILE A 306 3.90 33.41 -16.97
N TYR A 307 3.51 34.52 -17.65
CA TYR A 307 3.28 34.56 -19.06
C TYR A 307 4.55 35.03 -19.78
N PHE A 308 4.98 34.28 -20.81
CA PHE A 308 6.12 34.63 -21.63
C PHE A 308 6.08 33.96 -23.00
N HIS A 309 7.07 34.30 -23.85
CA HIS A 309 7.24 33.66 -25.14
C HIS A 309 8.29 32.58 -25.10
N LEU A 310 7.82 31.32 -25.15
CA LEU A 310 8.66 30.12 -25.22
C LEU A 310 9.32 30.06 -26.60
N ARG A 311 10.64 29.89 -26.63
CA ARG A 311 11.41 29.69 -27.86
C ARG A 311 11.32 28.23 -28.30
N LYS A 312 10.83 28.01 -29.55
CA LYS A 312 10.71 26.70 -30.15
C LYS A 312 12.01 26.23 -30.81
N ALA A 313 12.10 24.93 -31.13
CA ALA A 313 13.25 24.33 -31.80
C ALA A 313 13.58 24.95 -33.15
N ASP A 314 12.55 25.44 -33.90
CA ASP A 314 12.68 26.10 -35.21
C ASP A 314 13.02 27.61 -35.11
N GLY A 315 13.19 28.13 -33.88
CA GLY A 315 13.49 29.52 -33.59
C GLY A 315 12.25 30.44 -33.57
N THR A 316 11.05 29.95 -33.85
CA THR A 316 9.81 30.67 -33.61
C THR A 316 9.46 30.77 -32.15
N SER A 317 8.47 31.57 -31.77
CA SER A 317 8.04 31.71 -30.38
C SER A 317 6.58 31.28 -30.20
N LEU A 318 6.27 30.69 -29.04
CA LEU A 318 4.93 30.33 -28.63
C LEU A 318 4.58 31.07 -27.33
N SER A 319 3.43 31.72 -27.29
CA SER A 319 2.93 32.32 -26.04
C SER A 319 2.48 31.26 -25.06
N VAL A 320 3.06 31.25 -23.90
CA VAL A 320 2.75 30.24 -22.86
C VAL A 320 2.46 30.90 -21.52
N LEU A 321 1.61 30.26 -20.73
CA LEU A 321 1.52 30.48 -19.30
C LEU A 321 2.22 29.31 -18.63
N ASP A 322 3.23 29.57 -17.82
CA ASP A 322 3.82 28.57 -16.97
C ASP A 322 3.23 28.58 -15.56
N HIS A 323 3.22 27.43 -14.95
CA HIS A 323 2.91 27.25 -13.54
C HIS A 323 4.02 26.41 -12.93
N GLY A 324 4.93 27.07 -12.26
CA GLY A 324 6.08 26.46 -11.59
C GLY A 324 5.86 26.25 -10.10
N ARG A 325 6.47 25.21 -9.55
CA ARG A 325 6.54 24.95 -8.12
C ARG A 325 7.94 24.53 -7.71
N ILE A 326 8.48 25.14 -6.62
CA ILE A 326 9.73 24.70 -6.01
C ILE A 326 9.51 23.51 -5.09
N VAL A 327 10.38 22.49 -5.23
CA VAL A 327 10.38 21.28 -4.41
C VAL A 327 11.82 20.97 -3.99
N GLU A 328 12.00 20.60 -2.72
CA GLU A 328 13.27 20.05 -2.23
C GLU A 328 13.42 18.60 -2.69
N ASN A 329 14.48 18.32 -3.45
CA ASN A 329 14.84 16.98 -3.91
C ASN A 329 16.13 16.52 -3.24
N GLN A 330 16.16 15.31 -2.68
CA GLN A 330 17.30 14.80 -1.94
C GLN A 330 18.56 14.62 -2.79
N GLN A 331 18.42 14.44 -4.10
CA GLN A 331 19.54 14.18 -5.03
C GLN A 331 19.99 15.46 -5.75
N TYR A 332 19.04 16.34 -6.12
CA TYR A 332 19.31 17.50 -6.98
C TYR A 332 19.17 18.85 -6.24
N GLY A 333 18.85 18.83 -4.93
CA GLY A 333 18.57 20.04 -4.17
C GLY A 333 17.22 20.66 -4.56
N ARG A 334 17.12 21.98 -4.57
CA ARG A 334 15.89 22.67 -4.97
C ARG A 334 15.69 22.58 -6.48
N VAL A 335 14.49 22.19 -6.89
CA VAL A 335 14.11 22.06 -8.30
C VAL A 335 12.75 22.68 -8.55
N PHE A 336 12.56 23.22 -9.75
CA PHE A 336 11.24 23.62 -10.26
C PHE A 336 10.59 22.45 -10.99
N TYR A 337 9.32 22.19 -10.67
CA TYR A 337 8.38 21.42 -11.45
C TYR A 337 7.48 22.40 -12.19
N VAL A 338 7.49 22.40 -13.53
CA VAL A 338 6.78 23.42 -14.34
C VAL A 338 5.84 22.79 -15.34
N LEU A 339 4.58 23.20 -15.29
CA LEU A 339 3.56 22.90 -16.30
C LEU A 339 3.40 24.11 -17.23
N PHE A 340 3.39 23.87 -18.53
CA PHE A 340 3.13 24.87 -19.55
C PHE A 340 1.74 24.69 -20.16
N MET A 341 1.08 25.81 -20.39
CA MET A 341 -0.19 25.89 -21.09
C MET A 341 -0.03 26.84 -22.29
N ASP A 342 -0.46 26.39 -23.47
CA ASP A 342 -0.54 27.27 -24.65
C ASP A 342 -1.59 28.33 -24.38
N TRP A 343 -1.15 29.58 -24.42
CA TRP A 343 -2.03 30.74 -24.15
C TRP A 343 -3.16 30.89 -25.18
N ALA A 344 -2.91 30.58 -26.44
CA ALA A 344 -3.91 30.68 -27.51
C ALA A 344 -5.01 29.60 -27.31
N ASP A 345 -4.65 28.37 -26.98
CA ASP A 345 -5.62 27.29 -26.73
C ASP A 345 -6.51 27.58 -25.53
N MET A 346 -5.98 28.22 -24.50
CA MET A 346 -6.78 28.62 -23.33
C MET A 346 -7.84 29.68 -23.67
N HIS A 347 -7.48 30.68 -24.46
CA HIS A 347 -8.41 31.75 -24.81
C HIS A 347 -9.54 31.26 -25.72
N ILE A 348 -9.27 30.38 -26.66
CA ILE A 348 -10.28 29.83 -27.58
C ILE A 348 -11.30 28.97 -26.86
N ARG A 349 -10.87 28.15 -25.90
CA ARG A 349 -11.77 27.25 -25.16
C ARG A 349 -12.62 27.94 -24.09
N TYR A 350 -12.23 29.11 -23.61
CA TYR A 350 -12.96 29.83 -22.56
C TYR A 350 -13.82 30.99 -23.11
N SER A 351 -13.45 31.63 -24.23
CA SER A 351 -14.26 32.71 -24.82
C SER A 351 -15.60 32.21 -25.34
N ASP A 352 -15.68 30.99 -25.86
CA ASP A 352 -16.92 30.40 -26.38
C ASP A 352 -17.92 29.93 -25.31
N LYS A 353 -17.49 29.80 -24.05
CA LYS A 353 -18.38 29.37 -22.96
C LYS A 353 -18.96 30.49 -22.11
N PHE A 354 -18.52 31.74 -22.29
CA PHE A 354 -19.02 32.88 -21.52
C PHE A 354 -19.72 33.95 -22.44
N SER A 355 -20.02 33.58 -23.67
CA SER A 355 -20.79 34.41 -24.62
C SER A 355 -22.24 33.96 -24.84
N GLU A 356 -22.78 33.15 -23.90
CA GLU A 356 -24.21 32.85 -23.82
C GLU A 356 -24.86 33.41 -22.54
#